data_d5fd21611e277f20bc80bb1e5c4fa677
#
_entry.id   d5fd21611e277f20bc80bb1e5c4fa677
#
_cell.length_a   1.000
_cell.length_b   1.000
_cell.length_c   1.000
_cell.angle_alpha   90.00
_cell.angle_beta   90.00
_cell.angle_gamma   90.00
#
_symmetry.space_group_name_H-M   'P 1'
#
loop_
_entity.id
_entity.type
_entity.pdbx_description
1 polymer ?
#
loop_
_entity_poly.entity_id
_entity_poly.type
_entity_poly.pdbx_seq_one_letter_code
_entity_poly.pdbx_strand_id
1 'polypeptide(L)'
;MKKLKISIGSKLIDGPWGGGNLFVSNLVKYLEEKDVELFSDLSDNQLDFILLTEPRFNSPTSTISTNEAKYYKKYINPGVKIIHRINECDERKNTNTVNQKILKANKIADHTVFVSSWLMKIYLNLGKSKQNSSVIYSGSNTSIFNSENNNEWNGKEKIKLVTHHWGNDWNKGFSIYKFIDDKLSQPDFDEKYEFTYIGNLPKNFSFKNANFITPLSGKNLADKLKENHIYLTASINEPSGNHHIEGALCGLPILYLESGGTPEYSKGFGVSFYEDNFIEKLEEIVKNYNYYKQNMTNYPYKSQAMCSEYFSLFESLQKDSFETKSVKFNPFKYNLINKLINNLKKIYMKLVFYYEKIRRT
;
A
#
# COMPACT_ATOMS: atom_id res chain seq x y z
N MET A 1 11.68 31.46 4.47
CA MET A 1 10.93 30.94 3.29
C MET A 1 9.49 30.65 3.73
N LYS A 2 8.48 30.78 2.87
CA LYS A 2 7.09 30.42 3.21
C LYS A 2 7.03 28.89 3.39
N LYS A 3 6.44 28.42 4.49
CA LYS A 3 6.21 26.99 4.72
C LYS A 3 5.35 26.39 3.62
N LEU A 4 5.71 25.19 3.19
CA LEU A 4 4.93 24.43 2.22
C LEU A 4 3.64 23.93 2.87
N LYS A 5 2.48 24.20 2.27
CA LYS A 5 1.17 23.79 2.77
C LYS A 5 0.62 22.60 1.98
N ILE A 6 0.51 21.44 2.63
CA ILE A 6 0.09 20.19 1.98
C ILE A 6 -1.15 19.63 2.67
N SER A 7 -2.20 19.38 1.90
CA SER A 7 -3.36 18.62 2.37
C SER A 7 -3.32 17.18 1.86
N ILE A 8 -3.42 16.23 2.80
CA ILE A 8 -3.44 14.79 2.50
C ILE A 8 -4.86 14.27 2.67
N GLY A 9 -5.49 13.85 1.58
CA GLY A 9 -6.91 13.47 1.52
C GLY A 9 -7.25 12.14 2.19
N SER A 10 -6.68 11.87 3.36
CA SER A 10 -6.92 10.63 4.09
C SER A 10 -6.94 10.85 5.60
N LYS A 11 -7.92 10.23 6.27
CA LYS A 11 -7.99 10.15 7.72
C LYS A 11 -7.13 9.00 8.21
N LEU A 12 -6.24 9.27 9.17
CA LEU A 12 -5.52 8.24 9.89
C LEU A 12 -6.47 7.47 10.83
N ILE A 13 -6.33 6.17 10.82
CA ILE A 13 -7.09 5.26 11.70
C ILE A 13 -6.09 4.40 12.44
N ASP A 14 -6.26 4.29 13.76
CA ASP A 14 -5.43 3.45 14.61
C ASP A 14 -5.69 1.97 14.35
N GLY A 15 -4.63 1.16 14.47
CA GLY A 15 -4.70 -0.28 14.29
C GLY A 15 -4.31 -0.78 12.90
N PRO A 16 -4.58 -2.07 12.57
CA PRO A 16 -4.11 -2.73 11.35
C PRO A 16 -5.03 -2.43 10.16
N TRP A 17 -4.98 -1.21 9.63
CA TRP A 17 -5.85 -0.73 8.53
C TRP A 17 -5.21 -0.83 7.13
N GLY A 18 -4.22 -1.70 6.93
CA GLY A 18 -3.63 -1.97 5.62
C GLY A 18 -2.71 -0.87 5.07
N GLY A 19 -2.13 -1.12 3.89
CA GLY A 19 -1.03 -0.35 3.34
C GLY A 19 -1.30 1.13 3.04
N GLY A 20 -2.54 1.50 2.73
CA GLY A 20 -2.90 2.91 2.48
C GLY A 20 -2.79 3.78 3.72
N ASN A 21 -3.24 3.27 4.87
CA ASN A 21 -3.14 3.97 6.15
C ASN A 21 -1.68 4.08 6.62
N LEU A 22 -0.90 3.00 6.48
CA LEU A 22 0.54 3.00 6.80
C LEU A 22 1.32 4.00 5.94
N PHE A 23 1.00 4.10 4.64
CA PHE A 23 1.58 5.10 3.75
C PHE A 23 1.37 6.52 4.29
N VAL A 24 0.11 6.88 4.61
CA VAL A 24 -0.23 8.22 5.10
C VAL A 24 0.43 8.48 6.44
N SER A 25 0.42 7.53 7.37
CA SER A 25 1.06 7.66 8.68
C SER A 25 2.57 7.93 8.56
N ASN A 26 3.27 7.16 7.72
CA ASN A 26 4.69 7.35 7.49
C ASN A 26 5.00 8.70 6.83
N LEU A 27 4.19 9.10 5.83
CA LEU A 27 4.39 10.36 5.12
C LEU A 27 4.14 11.56 6.03
N VAL A 28 3.05 11.56 6.81
CA VAL A 28 2.75 12.62 7.79
C VAL A 28 3.90 12.77 8.77
N LYS A 29 4.33 11.67 9.43
CA LYS A 29 5.44 11.70 10.37
C LYS A 29 6.73 12.25 9.75
N TYR A 30 7.06 11.85 8.53
CA TYR A 30 8.23 12.35 7.83
C TYR A 30 8.14 13.85 7.52
N LEU A 31 6.96 14.33 7.08
CA LEU A 31 6.74 15.74 6.73
C LEU A 31 6.67 16.64 7.95
N GLU A 32 6.23 16.15 9.13
CA GLU A 32 6.28 16.88 10.40
C GLU A 32 7.71 17.25 10.83
N GLU A 33 8.71 16.46 10.40
CA GLU A 33 10.14 16.75 10.62
C GLU A 33 10.70 17.77 9.61
N LYS A 34 9.89 18.21 8.63
CA LYS A 34 10.26 19.19 7.61
C LYS A 34 9.51 20.49 7.86
N ASP A 35 9.92 21.56 7.17
CA ASP A 35 9.23 22.86 7.26
C ASP A 35 7.95 22.88 6.41
N VAL A 36 6.99 22.01 6.77
CA VAL A 36 5.72 21.79 6.09
C VAL A 36 4.56 21.99 7.06
N GLU A 37 3.49 22.62 6.59
CA GLU A 37 2.21 22.73 7.30
C GLU A 37 1.22 21.72 6.71
N LEU A 38 0.75 20.78 7.55
CA LEU A 38 -0.07 19.65 7.12
C LEU A 38 -1.55 19.85 7.45
N PHE A 39 -2.39 19.46 6.50
CA PHE A 39 -3.84 19.46 6.61
C PHE A 39 -4.40 18.09 6.21
N SER A 40 -5.54 17.72 6.76
CA SER A 40 -6.31 16.52 6.36
C SER A 40 -7.58 16.85 5.58
N ASP A 41 -7.83 18.15 5.34
CA ASP A 41 -9.00 18.69 4.66
C ASP A 41 -8.63 19.88 3.77
N LEU A 42 -9.61 20.62 3.28
CA LEU A 42 -9.46 21.80 2.43
C LEU A 42 -9.83 23.10 3.18
N SER A 43 -9.57 23.16 4.47
CA SER A 43 -9.92 24.33 5.31
C SER A 43 -9.04 25.55 5.07
N ASP A 44 -7.77 25.37 4.70
CA ASP A 44 -6.86 26.46 4.34
C ASP A 44 -7.06 26.86 2.87
N ASN A 45 -7.06 28.15 2.58
CA ASN A 45 -7.29 28.70 1.23
C ASN A 45 -6.00 28.94 0.43
N GLN A 46 -4.83 28.61 0.98
CA GLN A 46 -3.51 28.82 0.38
C GLN A 46 -2.70 27.50 0.30
N LEU A 47 -3.38 26.37 0.14
CA LEU A 47 -2.68 25.09 -0.03
C LEU A 47 -1.81 25.12 -1.28
N ASP A 48 -0.56 24.69 -1.15
CA ASP A 48 0.34 24.49 -2.27
C ASP A 48 0.05 23.14 -2.96
N PHE A 49 -0.27 22.11 -2.17
CA PHE A 49 -0.56 20.75 -2.68
C PHE A 49 -1.78 20.12 -2.05
N ILE A 50 -2.49 19.30 -2.86
CA ILE A 50 -3.49 18.34 -2.41
C ILE A 50 -3.03 16.95 -2.87
N LEU A 51 -2.75 16.04 -1.94
CA LEU A 51 -2.44 14.65 -2.21
C LEU A 51 -3.71 13.79 -2.09
N LEU A 52 -4.19 13.28 -3.21
CA LEU A 52 -5.31 12.34 -3.27
C LEU A 52 -4.76 10.92 -3.17
N THR A 53 -5.16 10.20 -2.14
CA THR A 53 -4.78 8.78 -1.92
C THR A 53 -5.95 7.85 -2.16
N GLU A 54 -7.17 8.28 -1.81
CA GLU A 54 -8.42 7.55 -1.99
C GLU A 54 -9.55 8.55 -2.30
N PRO A 55 -9.65 8.98 -3.56
CA PRO A 55 -10.56 10.06 -3.94
C PRO A 55 -12.03 9.63 -4.06
N ARG A 56 -12.38 8.39 -3.70
CA ARG A 56 -13.76 7.89 -3.75
C ARG A 56 -14.58 8.50 -2.61
N PHE A 57 -15.70 9.11 -2.96
CA PHE A 57 -16.58 9.81 -2.01
C PHE A 57 -17.07 8.93 -0.86
N ASN A 58 -17.27 7.65 -1.10
CA ASN A 58 -17.82 6.69 -0.14
C ASN A 58 -16.76 5.88 0.64
N SER A 59 -15.50 6.21 0.51
CA SER A 59 -14.46 5.58 1.32
C SER A 59 -14.46 6.15 2.74
N PRO A 60 -14.48 5.33 3.80
CA PRO A 60 -14.49 5.81 5.18
C PRO A 60 -13.19 6.52 5.58
N THR A 61 -12.10 6.29 4.85
CA THR A 61 -10.81 6.92 5.08
C THR A 61 -10.58 8.16 4.23
N SER A 62 -11.41 8.41 3.22
CA SER A 62 -11.29 9.60 2.36
C SER A 62 -11.81 10.84 3.06
N THR A 63 -10.97 11.87 3.15
CA THR A 63 -11.35 13.21 3.64
C THR A 63 -11.58 14.18 2.51
N ILE A 64 -10.98 13.94 1.34
CA ILE A 64 -11.08 14.81 0.16
C ILE A 64 -11.50 13.98 -1.06
N SER A 65 -12.68 14.26 -1.59
CA SER A 65 -13.12 13.68 -2.85
C SER A 65 -12.57 14.43 -4.06
N THR A 66 -12.60 13.76 -5.22
CA THR A 66 -12.24 14.38 -6.51
C THR A 66 -13.01 15.68 -6.78
N ASN A 67 -14.31 15.72 -6.48
CA ASN A 67 -15.14 16.90 -6.72
C ASN A 67 -14.76 18.07 -5.81
N GLU A 68 -14.43 17.80 -4.55
CA GLU A 68 -13.97 18.81 -3.60
C GLU A 68 -12.63 19.41 -4.04
N ALA A 69 -11.65 18.57 -4.41
CA ALA A 69 -10.35 19.01 -4.91
C ALA A 69 -10.50 19.83 -6.20
N LYS A 70 -11.36 19.39 -7.14
CA LYS A 70 -11.67 20.13 -8.37
C LYS A 70 -12.30 21.48 -8.07
N TYR A 71 -13.25 21.53 -7.12
CA TYR A 71 -13.90 22.77 -6.70
C TYR A 71 -12.88 23.72 -6.07
N TYR A 72 -12.04 23.21 -5.15
CA TYR A 72 -10.99 23.99 -4.51
C TYR A 72 -10.06 24.63 -5.55
N LYS A 73 -9.51 23.83 -6.48
CA LYS A 73 -8.63 24.32 -7.54
C LYS A 73 -9.31 25.35 -8.44
N LYS A 74 -10.59 25.15 -8.76
CA LYS A 74 -11.31 26.06 -9.69
C LYS A 74 -11.69 27.39 -9.06
N TYR A 75 -12.08 27.40 -7.76
CA TYR A 75 -12.75 28.56 -7.16
C TYR A 75 -12.02 29.16 -5.95
N ILE A 76 -11.12 28.40 -5.31
CA ILE A 76 -10.43 28.83 -4.10
C ILE A 76 -8.97 29.18 -4.41
N ASN A 77 -8.19 28.20 -4.87
CA ASN A 77 -6.78 28.40 -5.21
C ASN A 77 -6.44 27.71 -6.53
N PRO A 78 -6.49 28.42 -7.68
CA PRO A 78 -6.11 27.88 -8.98
C PRO A 78 -4.64 27.44 -9.08
N GLY A 79 -3.79 27.96 -8.19
CA GLY A 79 -2.35 27.62 -8.14
C GLY A 79 -2.07 26.28 -7.44
N VAL A 80 -3.04 25.71 -6.72
CA VAL A 80 -2.83 24.43 -6.04
C VAL A 80 -2.49 23.32 -7.03
N LYS A 81 -1.49 22.51 -6.69
CA LYS A 81 -1.14 21.31 -7.46
C LYS A 81 -1.82 20.09 -6.84
N ILE A 82 -2.50 19.31 -7.67
CA ILE A 82 -3.17 18.07 -7.24
C ILE A 82 -2.32 16.88 -7.66
N ILE A 83 -1.85 16.11 -6.69
CA ILE A 83 -1.11 14.87 -6.89
C ILE A 83 -2.05 13.70 -6.57
N HIS A 84 -2.15 12.74 -7.48
CA HIS A 84 -2.96 11.54 -7.28
C HIS A 84 -2.07 10.31 -7.15
N ARG A 85 -2.04 9.70 -5.96
CA ARG A 85 -1.38 8.42 -5.73
C ARG A 85 -2.32 7.27 -6.11
N ILE A 86 -1.91 6.45 -7.07
CA ILE A 86 -2.64 5.26 -7.53
C ILE A 86 -1.94 4.01 -7.02
N ASN A 87 -2.68 3.20 -6.24
CA ASN A 87 -2.20 1.95 -5.63
C ASN A 87 -3.22 0.80 -5.75
N GLU A 88 -4.17 0.92 -6.66
CA GLU A 88 -5.27 -0.02 -6.82
C GLU A 88 -5.60 -0.24 -8.29
N CYS A 89 -6.13 -1.43 -8.63
CA CYS A 89 -6.62 -1.77 -9.97
C CYS A 89 -7.70 -2.86 -9.92
N ASP A 90 -8.40 -3.04 -11.02
CA ASP A 90 -9.41 -4.09 -11.21
C ASP A 90 -8.78 -5.49 -11.13
N GLU A 91 -7.60 -5.66 -11.69
CA GLU A 91 -6.87 -6.93 -11.77
C GLU A 91 -6.59 -7.50 -10.37
N ARG A 92 -6.21 -6.65 -9.41
CA ARG A 92 -6.00 -7.04 -8.01
C ARG A 92 -7.30 -7.43 -7.31
N LYS A 93 -8.37 -6.68 -7.58
CA LYS A 93 -9.67 -6.80 -6.90
C LYS A 93 -10.60 -7.80 -7.55
N ASN A 94 -10.24 -8.33 -8.72
CA ASN A 94 -11.14 -9.10 -9.56
C ASN A 94 -12.47 -8.37 -9.80
N THR A 95 -12.37 -7.07 -10.19
CA THR A 95 -13.49 -6.18 -10.48
C THR A 95 -13.38 -5.61 -11.88
N ASN A 96 -14.36 -4.81 -12.32
CA ASN A 96 -14.38 -4.24 -13.67
C ASN A 96 -14.71 -2.74 -13.71
N THR A 97 -14.71 -2.06 -12.57
CA THR A 97 -15.10 -0.63 -12.48
C THR A 97 -14.10 0.24 -11.75
N VAL A 98 -13.12 -0.35 -11.07
CA VAL A 98 -12.14 0.38 -10.25
C VAL A 98 -11.23 1.23 -11.14
N ASN A 99 -10.68 0.65 -12.21
CA ASN A 99 -9.79 1.35 -13.13
C ASN A 99 -10.46 2.57 -13.76
N GLN A 100 -11.72 2.44 -14.22
CA GLN A 100 -12.47 3.54 -14.80
C GLN A 100 -12.75 4.66 -13.78
N LYS A 101 -13.10 4.30 -12.53
CA LYS A 101 -13.33 5.27 -11.45
C LYS A 101 -12.05 6.03 -11.11
N ILE A 102 -10.91 5.34 -11.05
CA ILE A 102 -9.61 5.93 -10.78
C ILE A 102 -9.19 6.85 -11.95
N LEU A 103 -9.34 6.42 -13.21
CA LEU A 103 -9.06 7.26 -14.37
C LEU A 103 -9.92 8.53 -14.39
N LYS A 104 -11.22 8.41 -14.06
CA LYS A 104 -12.11 9.56 -13.94
C LYS A 104 -11.64 10.54 -12.86
N ALA A 105 -11.24 10.01 -11.70
CA ALA A 105 -10.69 10.82 -10.60
C ALA A 105 -9.36 11.47 -10.98
N ASN A 106 -8.52 10.77 -11.73
CA ASN A 106 -7.20 11.23 -12.14
C ASN A 106 -7.22 12.42 -13.11
N LYS A 107 -8.33 12.70 -13.79
CA LYS A 107 -8.43 13.80 -14.77
C LYS A 107 -8.13 15.19 -14.20
N ILE A 108 -8.20 15.36 -12.88
CA ILE A 108 -7.91 16.65 -12.22
C ILE A 108 -6.48 16.74 -11.69
N ALA A 109 -5.73 15.64 -11.73
CA ALA A 109 -4.38 15.59 -11.18
C ALA A 109 -3.39 16.31 -12.10
N ASP A 110 -2.54 17.14 -11.51
CA ASP A 110 -1.40 17.76 -12.18
C ASP A 110 -0.23 16.78 -12.27
N HIS A 111 -0.12 15.85 -11.32
CA HIS A 111 0.85 14.78 -11.32
C HIS A 111 0.26 13.47 -10.79
N THR A 112 0.69 12.35 -11.34
CA THR A 112 0.23 11.02 -10.93
C THR A 112 1.41 10.20 -10.42
N VAL A 113 1.27 9.62 -9.22
CA VAL A 113 2.25 8.71 -8.65
C VAL A 113 1.68 7.30 -8.64
N PHE A 114 2.39 6.37 -9.28
CA PHE A 114 2.09 4.94 -9.21
C PHE A 114 3.02 4.24 -8.22
N VAL A 115 2.53 3.17 -7.60
CA VAL A 115 3.32 2.39 -6.63
C VAL A 115 4.19 1.31 -7.28
N SER A 116 4.06 1.08 -8.58
CA SER A 116 4.91 0.19 -9.38
C SER A 116 4.81 0.52 -10.87
N SER A 117 5.82 0.11 -11.64
CA SER A 117 5.83 0.24 -13.09
C SER A 117 4.77 -0.66 -13.74
N TRP A 118 4.51 -1.83 -13.14
CA TRP A 118 3.44 -2.73 -13.56
C TRP A 118 2.06 -2.04 -13.49
N LEU A 119 1.76 -1.39 -12.37
CA LEU A 119 0.50 -0.66 -12.20
C LEU A 119 0.41 0.53 -13.17
N MET A 120 1.51 1.28 -13.33
CA MET A 120 1.57 2.37 -14.30
C MET A 120 1.27 1.86 -15.71
N LYS A 121 1.82 0.72 -16.13
CA LYS A 121 1.59 0.11 -17.45
C LYS A 121 0.11 -0.22 -17.67
N ILE A 122 -0.60 -0.73 -16.69
CA ILE A 122 -2.06 -0.96 -16.77
C ILE A 122 -2.78 0.34 -17.16
N TYR A 123 -2.53 1.42 -16.41
CA TYR A 123 -3.22 2.69 -16.66
C TYR A 123 -2.80 3.38 -17.96
N LEU A 124 -1.55 3.23 -18.39
CA LEU A 124 -1.11 3.69 -19.71
C LEU A 124 -1.84 2.97 -20.85
N ASN A 125 -2.01 1.65 -20.75
CA ASN A 125 -2.77 0.85 -21.71
C ASN A 125 -4.26 1.24 -21.75
N LEU A 126 -4.79 1.77 -20.67
CA LEU A 126 -6.15 2.30 -20.57
C LEU A 126 -6.27 3.77 -21.03
N GLY A 127 -5.25 4.33 -21.62
CA GLY A 127 -5.24 5.68 -22.20
C GLY A 127 -4.81 6.81 -21.27
N LYS A 128 -4.23 6.50 -20.07
CA LYS A 128 -3.57 7.51 -19.24
C LYS A 128 -2.29 7.98 -19.93
N SER A 129 -2.08 9.29 -20.02
CA SER A 129 -0.81 9.84 -20.51
C SER A 129 0.34 9.53 -19.51
N LYS A 130 1.51 9.20 -20.06
CA LYS A 130 2.76 9.07 -19.28
C LYS A 130 3.27 10.43 -18.78
N GLN A 131 2.91 11.51 -19.47
CA GLN A 131 3.28 12.86 -19.05
C GLN A 131 2.79 13.16 -17.66
N ASN A 132 3.61 13.82 -16.85
CA ASN A 132 3.35 14.13 -15.43
C ASN A 132 2.97 12.87 -14.62
N SER A 133 3.68 11.79 -14.86
CA SER A 133 3.53 10.54 -14.11
C SER A 133 4.90 10.02 -13.68
N SER A 134 4.97 9.50 -12.45
CA SER A 134 6.15 8.86 -11.90
C SER A 134 5.80 7.59 -11.14
N VAL A 135 6.79 6.78 -10.85
CA VAL A 135 6.70 5.66 -9.92
C VAL A 135 7.45 6.05 -8.66
N ILE A 136 6.79 5.97 -7.52
CA ILE A 136 7.42 6.02 -6.20
C ILE A 136 7.03 4.73 -5.50
N TYR A 137 8.02 3.89 -5.26
CA TYR A 137 7.82 2.59 -4.64
C TYR A 137 7.37 2.72 -3.19
N SER A 138 6.52 1.80 -2.75
CA SER A 138 6.10 1.72 -1.35
C SER A 138 7.27 1.28 -0.47
N GLY A 139 7.22 1.65 0.80
CA GLY A 139 8.21 1.24 1.79
C GLY A 139 7.58 1.07 3.16
N SER A 140 8.19 0.24 4.02
CA SER A 140 7.74 0.05 5.40
C SER A 140 8.71 0.64 6.43
N ASN A 141 8.20 0.83 7.64
CA ASN A 141 8.90 1.53 8.72
C ASN A 141 10.00 0.65 9.33
N THR A 142 11.26 1.07 9.18
CA THR A 142 12.43 0.34 9.67
C THR A 142 12.61 0.38 11.19
N SER A 143 11.95 1.29 11.90
CA SER A 143 11.93 1.26 13.36
C SER A 143 11.09 0.11 13.93
N ILE A 144 10.23 -0.48 13.09
CA ILE A 144 9.37 -1.62 13.45
C ILE A 144 9.88 -2.88 12.75
N PHE A 145 10.02 -2.83 11.42
CA PHE A 145 10.45 -3.94 10.59
C PHE A 145 11.93 -3.78 10.26
N ASN A 146 12.77 -4.54 10.92
CA ASN A 146 14.23 -4.57 10.74
C ASN A 146 14.74 -5.98 10.99
N SER A 147 15.97 -6.27 10.58
CA SER A 147 16.58 -7.60 10.69
C SER A 147 17.26 -7.87 12.05
N GLU A 148 17.16 -6.95 13.02
CA GLU A 148 17.73 -7.14 14.35
C GLU A 148 17.09 -8.34 15.06
N ASN A 149 17.91 -9.23 15.58
CA ASN A 149 17.46 -10.44 16.30
C ASN A 149 16.56 -11.38 15.47
N ASN A 150 16.69 -11.39 14.14
CA ASN A 150 15.98 -12.38 13.36
C ASN A 150 16.62 -13.77 13.51
N ASN A 151 15.79 -14.82 13.43
CA ASN A 151 16.24 -16.21 13.48
C ASN A 151 16.83 -16.60 12.11
N GLU A 152 18.14 -16.89 12.07
CA GLU A 152 18.78 -17.36 10.84
C GLU A 152 18.73 -18.90 10.79
N TRP A 153 18.45 -19.43 9.62
CA TRP A 153 18.47 -20.87 9.41
C TRP A 153 19.86 -21.45 9.56
N ASN A 154 19.99 -22.44 10.43
CA ASN A 154 21.27 -23.08 10.75
C ASN A 154 21.63 -24.28 9.84
N GLY A 155 20.82 -24.57 8.82
CA GLY A 155 21.01 -25.66 7.88
C GLY A 155 20.59 -27.05 8.39
N LYS A 156 20.05 -27.18 9.61
CA LYS A 156 19.71 -28.45 10.23
C LYS A 156 18.24 -28.58 10.65
N GLU A 157 17.65 -27.48 11.07
CA GLU A 157 16.23 -27.43 11.44
C GLU A 157 15.32 -27.33 10.21
N LYS A 158 14.02 -27.57 10.38
CA LYS A 158 13.01 -27.32 9.35
C LYS A 158 13.10 -25.89 8.86
N ILE A 159 12.98 -25.68 7.55
CA ILE A 159 12.79 -24.33 6.99
C ILE A 159 11.42 -23.81 7.38
N LYS A 160 11.38 -22.62 7.97
CA LYS A 160 10.16 -21.94 8.40
C LYS A 160 9.75 -20.91 7.38
N LEU A 161 8.65 -21.17 6.69
CA LEU A 161 8.01 -20.27 5.76
C LEU A 161 6.97 -19.43 6.50
N VAL A 162 6.88 -18.16 6.19
CA VAL A 162 5.84 -17.28 6.76
C VAL A 162 5.23 -16.38 5.70
N THR A 163 3.95 -16.10 5.84
CA THR A 163 3.23 -15.05 5.13
C THR A 163 2.27 -14.33 6.04
N HIS A 164 1.89 -13.10 5.69
CA HIS A 164 0.82 -12.42 6.41
C HIS A 164 -0.04 -11.55 5.49
N HIS A 165 -1.35 -11.52 5.76
CA HIS A 165 -2.29 -10.70 5.00
C HIS A 165 -3.42 -10.16 5.86
N TRP A 166 -3.74 -8.87 5.70
CA TRP A 166 -4.97 -8.29 6.24
C TRP A 166 -6.20 -8.68 5.41
N GLY A 167 -6.07 -8.67 4.07
CA GLY A 167 -7.13 -9.10 3.16
C GLY A 167 -7.31 -10.61 3.17
N ASN A 168 -8.55 -11.07 3.02
CA ASN A 168 -8.94 -12.49 3.05
C ASN A 168 -9.52 -12.99 1.73
N ASP A 169 -9.27 -12.32 0.62
CA ASP A 169 -9.68 -12.78 -0.71
C ASP A 169 -8.67 -13.79 -1.29
N TRP A 170 -9.15 -14.69 -2.16
CA TRP A 170 -8.33 -15.76 -2.75
C TRP A 170 -7.12 -15.24 -3.54
N ASN A 171 -7.18 -14.02 -4.10
CA ASN A 171 -6.07 -13.42 -4.81
C ASN A 171 -4.86 -13.10 -3.89
N LYS A 172 -5.01 -13.27 -2.57
CA LYS A 172 -3.88 -13.19 -1.63
C LYS A 172 -2.94 -14.40 -1.68
N GLY A 173 -3.23 -15.38 -2.54
CA GLY A 173 -2.38 -16.56 -2.76
C GLY A 173 -2.87 -17.81 -2.06
N PHE A 174 -4.13 -17.86 -1.67
CA PHE A 174 -4.67 -19.00 -0.92
C PHE A 174 -4.63 -20.32 -1.69
N SER A 175 -4.55 -20.33 -3.02
CA SER A 175 -4.30 -21.54 -3.81
C SER A 175 -2.97 -22.21 -3.41
N ILE A 176 -1.90 -21.42 -3.33
CA ILE A 176 -0.55 -21.89 -2.95
C ILE A 176 -0.49 -22.20 -1.45
N TYR A 177 -1.08 -21.36 -0.59
CA TYR A 177 -1.08 -21.61 0.86
C TYR A 177 -1.82 -22.90 1.22
N LYS A 178 -2.94 -23.17 0.54
CA LYS A 178 -3.65 -24.44 0.66
C LYS A 178 -2.82 -25.62 0.14
N PHE A 179 -2.15 -25.45 -1.00
CA PHE A 179 -1.26 -26.49 -1.55
C PHE A 179 -0.14 -26.86 -0.56
N ILE A 180 0.46 -25.87 0.11
CA ILE A 180 1.49 -26.10 1.14
C ILE A 180 0.87 -26.82 2.35
N ASP A 181 -0.30 -26.40 2.82
CA ASP A 181 -1.02 -27.04 3.92
C ASP A 181 -1.31 -28.51 3.63
N ASP A 182 -1.77 -28.80 2.40
CA ASP A 182 -2.00 -30.18 1.97
C ASP A 182 -0.68 -30.99 1.88
N LYS A 183 0.43 -30.37 1.46
CA LYS A 183 1.76 -31.01 1.41
C LYS A 183 2.33 -31.31 2.80
N LEU A 184 2.08 -30.48 3.80
CA LEU A 184 2.51 -30.71 5.18
C LEU A 184 1.88 -31.95 5.82
N SER A 185 0.85 -32.55 5.21
CA SER A 185 0.36 -33.90 5.62
C SER A 185 1.28 -35.03 5.19
N GLN A 186 2.26 -34.80 4.30
CA GLN A 186 3.20 -35.80 3.78
C GLN A 186 4.48 -35.77 4.64
N PRO A 187 4.91 -36.90 5.25
CA PRO A 187 6.07 -36.93 6.14
C PRO A 187 7.33 -36.34 5.54
N ASP A 188 7.67 -36.65 4.30
CA ASP A 188 8.88 -36.18 3.61
C ASP A 188 8.92 -34.66 3.44
N PHE A 189 7.75 -34.01 3.35
CA PHE A 189 7.63 -32.57 3.26
C PHE A 189 7.60 -31.93 4.65
N ASP A 190 6.83 -32.51 5.58
CA ASP A 190 6.76 -32.03 6.96
C ASP A 190 8.12 -32.09 7.70
N GLU A 191 8.93 -33.12 7.45
CA GLU A 191 10.29 -33.19 8.02
C GLU A 191 11.20 -32.03 7.61
N LYS A 192 10.95 -31.39 6.45
CA LYS A 192 11.79 -30.33 5.87
C LYS A 192 11.24 -28.94 6.11
N TYR A 193 9.94 -28.77 6.16
CA TYR A 193 9.27 -27.48 6.10
C TYR A 193 8.26 -27.26 7.21
N GLU A 194 8.11 -26.00 7.59
CA GLU A 194 7.04 -25.50 8.45
C GLU A 194 6.42 -24.27 7.76
N PHE A 195 5.11 -24.07 7.85
CA PHE A 195 4.45 -22.92 7.29
C PHE A 195 3.57 -22.22 8.32
N THR A 196 3.77 -20.92 8.48
CA THR A 196 2.97 -20.05 9.35
C THR A 196 2.23 -19.01 8.51
N TYR A 197 0.91 -18.98 8.64
CA TYR A 197 0.06 -17.94 8.09
C TYR A 197 -0.43 -17.01 9.19
N ILE A 198 -0.23 -15.68 9.01
CA ILE A 198 -0.68 -14.65 9.95
C ILE A 198 -1.71 -13.76 9.25
N GLY A 199 -2.97 -13.73 9.72
CA GLY A 199 -3.96 -12.86 9.09
C GLY A 199 -5.38 -13.37 9.09
N ASN A 200 -6.22 -12.76 8.24
CA ASN A 200 -7.60 -13.15 8.05
C ASN A 200 -7.72 -14.26 7.01
N LEU A 201 -8.63 -15.20 7.21
CA LEU A 201 -8.90 -16.30 6.30
C LEU A 201 -10.10 -16.02 5.40
N PRO A 202 -10.15 -16.59 4.17
CA PRO A 202 -11.37 -16.61 3.36
C PRO A 202 -12.52 -17.31 4.09
N LYS A 203 -13.73 -16.94 3.73
CA LYS A 203 -14.92 -17.61 4.27
C LYS A 203 -14.88 -19.12 3.95
N ASN A 204 -15.17 -19.95 4.93
CA ASN A 204 -15.19 -21.42 4.82
C ASN A 204 -13.81 -22.05 4.48
N PHE A 205 -12.72 -21.37 4.79
CA PHE A 205 -11.37 -21.91 4.68
C PHE A 205 -10.70 -22.00 6.06
N SER A 206 -9.97 -23.08 6.30
CA SER A 206 -9.10 -23.23 7.46
C SER A 206 -7.89 -24.10 7.08
N PHE A 207 -6.75 -23.83 7.68
CA PHE A 207 -5.58 -24.68 7.61
C PHE A 207 -5.75 -25.91 8.49
N LYS A 208 -5.14 -27.03 8.08
CA LYS A 208 -5.16 -28.32 8.80
C LYS A 208 -3.81 -28.66 9.42
N ASN A 209 -2.73 -28.32 8.73
CA ASN A 209 -1.37 -28.70 9.06
C ASN A 209 -0.46 -27.47 9.30
N ALA A 210 -0.76 -26.35 8.63
CA ALA A 210 -0.01 -25.11 8.79
C ALA A 210 -0.37 -24.37 10.09
N ASN A 211 0.59 -23.63 10.64
CA ASN A 211 0.39 -22.78 11.81
C ASN A 211 -0.44 -21.56 11.44
N PHE A 212 -1.60 -21.41 12.04
CA PHE A 212 -2.46 -20.25 11.84
C PHE A 212 -2.40 -19.30 13.05
N ILE A 213 -2.18 -18.01 12.75
CA ILE A 213 -2.17 -16.92 13.73
C ILE A 213 -3.14 -15.83 13.28
N THR A 214 -3.98 -15.36 14.17
CA THR A 214 -4.86 -14.21 13.93
C THR A 214 -4.06 -12.96 13.56
N PRO A 215 -4.68 -11.94 12.93
CA PRO A 215 -3.96 -10.75 12.47
C PRO A 215 -3.13 -10.08 13.56
N LEU A 216 -1.86 -9.84 13.27
CA LEU A 216 -0.93 -9.07 14.08
C LEU A 216 -0.57 -7.77 13.38
N SER A 217 -0.04 -6.79 14.12
CA SER A 217 0.43 -5.52 13.58
C SER A 217 1.63 -4.99 14.38
N GLY A 218 2.34 -4.03 13.77
CA GLY A 218 3.45 -3.33 14.43
C GLY A 218 4.54 -4.28 14.91
N LYS A 219 5.04 -4.05 16.12
CA LYS A 219 6.13 -4.82 16.71
C LYS A 219 5.79 -6.30 16.86
N ASN A 220 4.57 -6.63 17.29
CA ASN A 220 4.16 -8.04 17.46
C ASN A 220 4.20 -8.82 16.14
N LEU A 221 3.83 -8.17 15.02
CA LEU A 221 3.99 -8.77 13.71
C LEU A 221 5.46 -8.93 13.33
N ALA A 222 6.27 -7.88 13.51
CA ALA A 222 7.68 -7.91 13.19
C ALA A 222 8.43 -9.00 13.98
N ASP A 223 8.18 -9.12 15.29
CA ASP A 223 8.78 -10.14 16.13
C ASP A 223 8.39 -11.55 15.64
N LYS A 224 7.11 -11.75 15.25
CA LYS A 224 6.66 -13.04 14.73
C LYS A 224 7.23 -13.38 13.36
N LEU A 225 7.41 -12.39 12.47
CA LEU A 225 8.08 -12.59 11.19
C LEU A 225 9.53 -13.05 11.38
N LYS A 226 10.26 -12.44 12.31
CA LYS A 226 11.67 -12.74 12.60
C LYS A 226 11.93 -14.16 13.16
N GLU A 227 10.91 -14.86 13.61
CA GLU A 227 11.02 -16.27 14.05
C GLU A 227 11.17 -17.24 12.86
N ASN A 228 11.02 -16.74 11.61
CA ASN A 228 10.98 -17.54 10.40
C ASN A 228 12.21 -17.29 9.50
N HIS A 229 12.36 -18.10 8.45
CA HIS A 229 13.54 -18.09 7.59
C HIS A 229 13.27 -17.48 6.21
N ILE A 230 12.11 -17.75 5.62
CA ILE A 230 11.75 -17.31 4.26
C ILE A 230 10.35 -16.67 4.30
N TYR A 231 10.23 -15.51 3.68
CA TYR A 231 8.95 -14.87 3.45
C TYR A 231 8.32 -15.37 2.15
N LEU A 232 7.12 -15.93 2.21
CA LEU A 232 6.36 -16.38 1.05
C LEU A 232 5.28 -15.37 0.68
N THR A 233 5.19 -14.99 -0.59
CA THR A 233 4.03 -14.28 -1.12
C THR A 233 3.55 -14.87 -2.43
N ALA A 234 2.30 -15.30 -2.45
CA ALA A 234 1.63 -15.82 -3.64
C ALA A 234 0.49 -14.90 -4.12
N SER A 235 0.52 -13.62 -3.71
CA SER A 235 -0.49 -12.64 -4.09
C SER A 235 -0.53 -12.42 -5.60
N ILE A 236 -1.74 -12.51 -6.18
CA ILE A 236 -2.00 -12.34 -7.61
C ILE A 236 -2.27 -10.85 -7.88
N ASN A 237 -1.61 -10.28 -8.90
CA ASN A 237 -1.81 -8.91 -9.37
C ASN A 237 -1.69 -7.85 -8.26
N GLU A 238 -0.80 -8.07 -7.28
CA GLU A 238 -0.57 -7.11 -6.20
C GLU A 238 0.21 -5.90 -6.73
N PRO A 239 -0.29 -4.65 -6.61
CA PRO A 239 0.42 -3.48 -7.15
C PRO A 239 1.74 -3.16 -6.44
N SER A 240 1.81 -3.40 -5.12
CA SER A 240 3.03 -3.17 -4.33
C SER A 240 3.18 -4.18 -3.19
N GLY A 241 2.14 -4.34 -2.34
CA GLY A 241 2.12 -5.31 -1.25
C GLY A 241 3.04 -4.99 -0.07
N ASN A 242 2.57 -4.22 0.91
CA ASN A 242 3.38 -3.93 2.10
C ASN A 242 3.84 -5.20 2.83
N HIS A 243 3.06 -6.28 2.77
CA HIS A 243 3.34 -7.51 3.48
C HIS A 243 4.73 -8.12 3.14
N HIS A 244 5.08 -8.23 1.86
CA HIS A 244 6.42 -8.77 1.51
C HIS A 244 7.53 -7.77 1.77
N ILE A 245 7.26 -6.45 1.72
CA ILE A 245 8.23 -5.42 2.10
C ILE A 245 8.55 -5.54 3.60
N GLU A 246 7.53 -5.77 4.44
CA GLU A 246 7.69 -5.96 5.88
C GLU A 246 8.48 -7.22 6.21
N GLY A 247 8.19 -8.34 5.54
CA GLY A 247 8.97 -9.58 5.64
C GLY A 247 10.43 -9.39 5.21
N ALA A 248 10.66 -8.72 4.09
CA ALA A 248 11.99 -8.43 3.59
C ALA A 248 12.82 -7.55 4.55
N LEU A 249 12.22 -6.49 5.10
CA LEU A 249 12.88 -5.64 6.08
C LEU A 249 13.22 -6.39 7.38
N CYS A 250 12.43 -7.41 7.75
CA CYS A 250 12.76 -8.33 8.83
C CYS A 250 13.93 -9.28 8.46
N GLY A 251 14.52 -9.14 7.29
CA GLY A 251 15.68 -9.91 6.85
C GLY A 251 15.35 -11.28 6.27
N LEU A 252 14.11 -11.52 5.82
CA LEU A 252 13.67 -12.78 5.24
C LEU A 252 13.80 -12.77 3.71
N PRO A 253 14.59 -13.64 3.08
CA PRO A 253 14.56 -13.88 1.64
C PRO A 253 13.14 -14.15 1.16
N ILE A 254 12.80 -13.67 -0.05
CA ILE A 254 11.42 -13.67 -0.55
C ILE A 254 11.22 -14.78 -1.58
N LEU A 255 10.31 -15.72 -1.32
CA LEU A 255 9.78 -16.63 -2.33
C LEU A 255 8.47 -16.01 -2.84
N TYR A 256 8.41 -15.60 -4.12
CA TYR A 256 7.32 -14.79 -4.61
C TYR A 256 6.73 -15.28 -5.94
N LEU A 257 5.40 -15.21 -6.05
CA LEU A 257 4.71 -15.46 -7.31
C LEU A 257 5.09 -14.39 -8.33
N GLU A 258 5.41 -14.79 -9.55
CA GLU A 258 5.72 -13.89 -10.69
C GLU A 258 4.42 -13.23 -11.18
N SER A 259 3.88 -12.30 -10.36
CA SER A 259 2.60 -11.64 -10.62
C SER A 259 2.55 -10.21 -10.09
N GLY A 260 1.90 -9.34 -10.84
CA GLY A 260 1.68 -7.96 -10.42
C GLY A 260 2.96 -7.12 -10.39
N GLY A 261 3.03 -6.22 -9.43
CA GLY A 261 4.21 -5.41 -9.12
C GLY A 261 5.19 -6.09 -8.17
N THR A 262 4.83 -7.25 -7.58
CA THR A 262 5.68 -7.96 -6.60
C THR A 262 7.10 -8.23 -7.11
N PRO A 263 7.32 -8.63 -8.38
CA PRO A 263 8.67 -8.83 -8.92
C PRO A 263 9.57 -7.58 -8.84
N GLU A 264 9.00 -6.39 -9.00
CA GLU A 264 9.77 -5.13 -8.93
C GLU A 264 10.37 -4.88 -7.53
N TYR A 265 9.71 -5.39 -6.49
CA TYR A 265 10.14 -5.27 -5.10
C TYR A 265 11.03 -6.43 -4.62
N SER A 266 10.99 -7.57 -5.32
CA SER A 266 11.56 -8.83 -4.81
C SER A 266 12.75 -9.32 -5.60
N LYS A 267 12.93 -8.85 -6.85
CA LYS A 267 14.02 -9.26 -7.73
C LYS A 267 15.38 -8.95 -7.11
N GLY A 268 16.24 -9.98 -7.00
CA GLY A 268 17.54 -9.91 -6.36
C GLY A 268 17.53 -10.20 -4.85
N PHE A 269 16.34 -10.28 -4.25
CA PHE A 269 16.15 -10.54 -2.81
C PHE A 269 15.46 -11.87 -2.53
N GLY A 270 15.32 -12.71 -3.54
CA GLY A 270 14.69 -14.01 -3.45
C GLY A 270 14.45 -14.64 -4.81
N VAL A 271 13.57 -15.64 -4.85
CA VAL A 271 13.28 -16.46 -6.02
C VAL A 271 11.82 -16.28 -6.43
N SER A 272 11.60 -16.07 -7.74
CA SER A 272 10.24 -16.07 -8.30
C SER A 272 9.78 -17.49 -8.64
N PHE A 273 8.48 -17.71 -8.53
CA PHE A 273 7.85 -18.97 -8.95
C PHE A 273 6.57 -18.71 -9.75
N TYR A 274 6.17 -19.72 -10.52
CA TYR A 274 4.84 -19.91 -11.07
C TYR A 274 4.14 -21.04 -10.34
N GLU A 275 2.82 -21.16 -10.46
CA GLU A 275 2.06 -22.18 -9.70
C GLU A 275 2.55 -23.61 -9.95
N ASP A 276 2.98 -23.91 -11.18
CA ASP A 276 3.44 -25.23 -11.64
C ASP A 276 4.86 -25.61 -11.19
N ASN A 277 5.70 -24.63 -10.81
CA ASN A 277 7.09 -24.88 -10.41
C ASN A 277 7.41 -24.50 -8.96
N PHE A 278 6.39 -24.30 -8.12
CA PHE A 278 6.55 -23.84 -6.74
C PHE A 278 7.56 -24.67 -5.93
N ILE A 279 7.48 -26.01 -5.99
CA ILE A 279 8.37 -26.89 -5.22
C ILE A 279 9.82 -26.75 -5.68
N GLU A 280 10.07 -26.73 -6.98
CA GLU A 280 11.42 -26.51 -7.54
C GLU A 280 12.01 -25.18 -7.03
N LYS A 281 11.22 -24.12 -7.04
CA LYS A 281 11.67 -22.78 -6.62
C LYS A 281 11.81 -22.64 -5.10
N LEU A 282 11.02 -23.39 -4.33
CA LEU A 282 11.21 -23.54 -2.89
C LEU A 282 12.56 -24.22 -2.58
N GLU A 283 12.89 -25.31 -3.29
CA GLU A 283 14.20 -25.96 -3.12
C GLU A 283 15.37 -25.06 -3.58
N GLU A 284 15.18 -24.30 -4.65
CA GLU A 284 16.17 -23.34 -5.15
C GLU A 284 16.50 -22.25 -4.11
N ILE A 285 15.49 -21.61 -3.49
CA ILE A 285 15.73 -20.57 -2.49
C ILE A 285 16.38 -21.14 -1.23
N VAL A 286 16.01 -22.37 -0.82
CA VAL A 286 16.63 -23.05 0.32
C VAL A 286 18.11 -23.36 0.04
N LYS A 287 18.42 -23.90 -1.13
CA LYS A 287 19.80 -24.17 -1.56
C LYS A 287 20.67 -22.89 -1.57
N ASN A 288 20.08 -21.77 -1.94
CA ASN A 288 20.78 -20.48 -2.04
C ASN A 288 20.44 -19.54 -0.86
N TYR A 289 19.98 -20.07 0.27
CA TYR A 289 19.48 -19.28 1.39
C TYR A 289 20.48 -18.21 1.85
N ASN A 290 21.73 -18.60 2.11
CA ASN A 290 22.75 -17.69 2.62
C ASN A 290 23.04 -16.53 1.64
N TYR A 291 23.03 -16.79 0.33
CA TYR A 291 23.20 -15.74 -0.68
C TYR A 291 22.06 -14.70 -0.61
N TYR A 292 20.82 -15.15 -0.62
CA TYR A 292 19.67 -14.23 -0.53
C TYR A 292 19.60 -13.56 0.84
N LYS A 293 19.91 -14.29 1.91
CA LYS A 293 19.95 -13.75 3.28
C LYS A 293 20.93 -12.57 3.39
N GLN A 294 22.12 -12.71 2.83
CA GLN A 294 23.10 -11.63 2.80
C GLN A 294 22.61 -10.42 2.00
N ASN A 295 21.92 -10.64 0.87
CA ASN A 295 21.38 -9.56 0.05
C ASN A 295 20.31 -8.74 0.78
N MET A 296 19.56 -9.33 1.74
CA MET A 296 18.52 -8.63 2.49
C MET A 296 19.04 -7.41 3.25
N THR A 297 20.31 -7.35 3.60
CA THR A 297 20.93 -6.17 4.25
C THR A 297 20.81 -4.91 3.40
N ASN A 298 20.74 -5.06 2.08
CA ASN A 298 20.64 -3.99 1.10
C ASN A 298 19.22 -3.74 0.59
N TYR A 299 18.18 -4.33 1.22
CA TYR A 299 16.80 -4.16 0.79
C TYR A 299 16.38 -2.68 0.81
N PRO A 300 15.95 -2.09 -0.33
CA PRO A 300 15.88 -0.63 -0.46
C PRO A 300 14.55 -0.02 -0.03
N TYR A 301 13.46 -0.80 0.01
CA TYR A 301 12.11 -0.27 0.12
C TYR A 301 11.73 0.10 1.57
N LYS A 302 12.36 1.18 2.05
CA LYS A 302 12.16 1.77 3.38
C LYS A 302 11.18 2.94 3.30
N SER A 303 10.32 3.12 4.31
CA SER A 303 9.37 4.24 4.33
C SER A 303 10.05 5.61 4.24
N GLN A 304 11.23 5.75 4.81
CA GLN A 304 11.99 6.99 4.78
C GLN A 304 12.43 7.37 3.35
N ALA A 305 12.88 6.39 2.55
CA ALA A 305 13.24 6.61 1.15
C ALA A 305 11.99 7.00 0.34
N MET A 306 10.89 6.27 0.48
CA MET A 306 9.60 6.59 -0.15
C MET A 306 9.15 8.00 0.19
N CYS A 307 9.15 8.39 1.46
CA CYS A 307 8.70 9.72 1.91
C CYS A 307 9.62 10.83 1.39
N SER A 308 10.94 10.58 1.33
CA SER A 308 11.90 11.51 0.73
C SER A 308 11.64 11.76 -0.75
N GLU A 309 11.28 10.72 -1.51
CA GLU A 309 10.90 10.87 -2.92
C GLU A 309 9.61 11.69 -3.08
N TYR A 310 8.60 11.49 -2.23
CA TYR A 310 7.40 12.34 -2.21
C TYR A 310 7.74 13.80 -1.87
N PHE A 311 8.60 14.03 -0.89
CA PHE A 311 9.01 15.39 -0.53
C PHE A 311 9.76 16.07 -1.68
N SER A 312 10.71 15.39 -2.32
CA SER A 312 11.41 15.87 -3.51
C SER A 312 10.45 16.16 -4.67
N LEU A 313 9.40 15.36 -4.84
CA LEU A 313 8.36 15.63 -5.83
C LEU A 313 7.60 16.91 -5.52
N PHE A 314 7.19 17.13 -4.27
CA PHE A 314 6.55 18.41 -3.86
C PHE A 314 7.46 19.60 -4.16
N GLU A 315 8.74 19.53 -3.78
CA GLU A 315 9.71 20.61 -4.03
C GLU A 315 9.90 20.89 -5.53
N SER A 316 10.00 19.85 -6.36
CA SER A 316 10.17 20.00 -7.81
C SER A 316 8.95 20.68 -8.45
N LEU A 317 7.75 20.23 -8.09
CA LEU A 317 6.50 20.77 -8.62
C LEU A 317 6.22 22.21 -8.11
N GLN A 318 6.75 22.60 -6.94
CA GLN A 318 6.65 23.95 -6.44
C GLN A 318 7.46 24.92 -7.30
N LYS A 319 8.66 24.54 -7.72
CA LYS A 319 9.54 25.39 -8.55
C LYS A 319 8.91 25.71 -9.91
N ASP A 320 8.09 24.82 -10.45
CA ASP A 320 7.39 24.99 -11.72
C ASP A 320 6.15 25.91 -11.64
N SER A 321 5.82 26.44 -10.46
CA SER A 321 4.54 27.11 -10.21
C SER A 321 4.61 28.65 -10.15
N PHE A 322 5.67 29.32 -10.62
CA PHE A 322 5.90 30.77 -10.45
C PHE A 322 4.98 31.70 -11.23
N GLU A 323 4.03 31.21 -12.03
CA GLU A 323 3.03 32.04 -12.73
C GLU A 323 1.60 31.65 -12.35
N THR A 324 1.06 32.17 -11.25
CA THR A 324 -0.37 32.02 -10.96
C THR A 324 -1.10 33.34 -10.89
N LYS A 325 -2.18 33.48 -11.69
CA LYS A 325 -3.12 34.58 -11.60
C LYS A 325 -3.85 34.52 -10.24
N SER A 326 -3.77 35.57 -9.45
CA SER A 326 -4.53 35.70 -8.21
C SER A 326 -6.04 35.71 -8.53
N VAL A 327 -6.77 34.75 -7.99
CA VAL A 327 -8.24 34.79 -7.98
C VAL A 327 -8.71 35.49 -6.72
N LYS A 328 -9.68 36.40 -6.84
CA LYS A 328 -10.29 37.02 -5.66
C LYS A 328 -11.02 35.95 -4.84
N PHE A 329 -10.45 35.61 -3.69
CA PHE A 329 -11.02 34.69 -2.74
C PHE A 329 -12.25 35.32 -2.05
N ASN A 330 -13.37 34.58 -1.97
CA ASN A 330 -14.56 34.99 -1.23
C ASN A 330 -14.77 34.05 -0.04
N PRO A 331 -14.35 34.44 1.18
CA PRO A 331 -14.42 33.60 2.37
C PRO A 331 -15.85 33.15 2.74
N PHE A 332 -16.82 34.02 2.53
CA PHE A 332 -18.22 33.71 2.86
C PHE A 332 -18.77 32.59 1.98
N LYS A 333 -18.56 32.67 0.68
CA LYS A 333 -18.97 31.64 -0.28
C LYS A 333 -18.28 30.30 -0.01
N TYR A 334 -17.01 30.33 0.33
CA TYR A 334 -16.22 29.15 0.69
C TYR A 334 -16.77 28.46 1.93
N ASN A 335 -16.98 29.20 3.03
CA ASN A 335 -17.49 28.64 4.29
C ASN A 335 -18.92 28.08 4.14
N LEU A 336 -19.79 28.73 3.36
CA LEU A 336 -21.15 28.26 3.09
C LEU A 336 -21.12 26.92 2.34
N ILE A 337 -20.31 26.80 1.32
CA ILE A 337 -20.20 25.60 0.49
C ILE A 337 -19.57 24.46 1.27
N ASN A 338 -18.49 24.71 2.03
CA ASN A 338 -17.90 23.70 2.91
C ASN A 338 -18.90 23.18 3.95
N LYS A 339 -19.71 24.05 4.53
CA LYS A 339 -20.78 23.66 5.46
C LYS A 339 -21.83 22.77 4.78
N LEU A 340 -22.23 23.08 3.55
CA LEU A 340 -23.16 22.26 2.76
C LEU A 340 -22.56 20.89 2.41
N ILE A 341 -21.32 20.85 1.93
CA ILE A 341 -20.61 19.60 1.60
C ILE A 341 -20.49 18.70 2.83
N ASN A 342 -20.08 19.26 3.98
CA ASN A 342 -19.93 18.51 5.22
C ASN A 342 -21.27 17.98 5.74
N ASN A 343 -22.37 18.73 5.60
CA ASN A 343 -23.68 18.25 5.96
C ASN A 343 -24.16 17.10 5.03
N LEU A 344 -23.93 17.22 3.72
CA LEU A 344 -24.23 16.15 2.76
C LEU A 344 -23.42 14.88 3.06
N LYS A 345 -22.13 15.00 3.38
CA LYS A 345 -21.30 13.87 3.81
C LYS A 345 -21.86 13.18 5.07
N LYS A 346 -22.27 13.96 6.08
CA LYS A 346 -22.88 13.43 7.31
C LYS A 346 -24.16 12.65 7.02
N ILE A 347 -25.05 13.18 6.15
CA ILE A 347 -26.29 12.51 5.76
C ILE A 347 -25.97 11.21 5.00
N TYR A 348 -25.07 11.26 4.03
CA TYR A 348 -24.65 10.09 3.26
C TYR A 348 -24.07 8.99 4.16
N MET A 349 -23.17 9.33 5.09
CA MET A 349 -22.59 8.37 6.03
C MET A 349 -23.63 7.72 6.94
N LYS A 350 -24.65 8.47 7.37
CA LYS A 350 -25.80 7.91 8.11
C LYS A 350 -26.58 6.90 7.24
N LEU A 351 -26.85 7.23 5.97
CA LEU A 351 -27.55 6.32 5.06
C LEU A 351 -26.75 5.03 4.79
N VAL A 352 -25.46 5.15 4.58
CA VAL A 352 -24.57 3.98 4.42
C VAL A 352 -24.57 3.10 5.68
N PHE A 353 -24.48 3.72 6.86
CA PHE A 353 -24.55 2.99 8.14
C PHE A 353 -25.88 2.24 8.32
N TYR A 354 -27.02 2.88 7.98
CA TYR A 354 -28.33 2.23 8.02
C TYR A 354 -28.44 1.09 7.00
N TYR A 355 -27.94 1.28 5.78
CA TYR A 355 -27.93 0.26 4.75
C TYR A 355 -27.09 -0.96 5.14
N GLU A 356 -25.91 -0.75 5.68
CA GLU A 356 -25.05 -1.85 6.17
C GLU A 356 -25.65 -2.58 7.37
N LYS A 357 -26.35 -1.85 8.25
CA LYS A 357 -27.07 -2.45 9.39
C LYS A 357 -28.19 -3.38 8.91
N ILE A 358 -28.99 -2.95 7.92
CA ILE A 358 -30.07 -3.77 7.32
C ILE A 358 -29.50 -5.00 6.59
N ARG A 359 -28.33 -4.90 5.99
CA ARG A 359 -27.70 -6.02 5.26
C ARG A 359 -27.07 -7.08 6.17
N ARG A 360 -26.85 -6.75 7.44
CA ARG A 360 -26.28 -7.68 8.45
C ARG A 360 -27.35 -8.36 9.31
N THR A 361 -28.59 -7.88 9.29
CA THR A 361 -29.79 -8.56 9.78
C THR A 361 -30.40 -9.44 8.71
#